data_162942020e95165de5acd7fe98aa65d0
#
_entry.id   162942020e95165de5acd7fe98aa65d0
#
_cell.length_a   1.000
_cell.length_b   1.000
_cell.length_c   1.000
_cell.angle_alpha   90.00
_cell.angle_beta   90.00
_cell.angle_gamma   90.00
#
_symmetry.space_group_name_H-M   'P 1'
#
loop_
_entity.id
_entity.type
_entity.pdbx_description
1 polymer ?
#
loop_
_entity_poly.entity_id
_entity_poly.type
_entity_poly.pdbx_seq_one_letter_code
_entity_poly.pdbx_strand_id
1 'polypeptide(L)'
;MTKKIFTLFAFLLLFSCSDSEPIAPSETVDYTAKNEQEIKEYLTKNNITTAQRTDSGLYYTISEQGTGTNPTVSSNVTVAYKGYLTNGQVFDQSTTAGVAFPLSNLIKGWQEGIPFFKPGGKGVLFIPAHLGYGGRPQGPIPAGSVIIFEIHLISVN
;
A
#
# COMPACT_ATOMS: atom_id res chain seq x y z
N MET A 1 45.13 -77.01 -10.50
CA MET A 1 44.93 -75.88 -9.58
C MET A 1 44.29 -74.75 -10.33
N THR A 2 42.98 -74.73 -10.37
CA THR A 2 42.21 -73.77 -11.15
C THR A 2 41.38 -72.89 -10.23
N LYS A 3 41.79 -71.63 -10.12
CA LYS A 3 41.04 -70.57 -9.37
C LYS A 3 39.92 -70.02 -10.24
N LYS A 4 38.68 -70.24 -9.80
CA LYS A 4 37.49 -69.61 -10.39
C LYS A 4 37.35 -68.18 -9.86
N ILE A 5 37.39 -67.23 -10.77
CA ILE A 5 37.10 -65.80 -10.51
C ILE A 5 35.61 -65.64 -10.65
N PHE A 6 34.93 -65.22 -9.58
CA PHE A 6 33.50 -64.93 -9.53
C PHE A 6 33.33 -63.42 -9.74
N THR A 7 32.86 -63.04 -10.92
CA THR A 7 32.62 -61.63 -11.25
C THR A 7 31.24 -61.27 -10.73
N LEU A 8 31.19 -60.46 -9.69
CA LEU A 8 29.97 -59.90 -9.12
C LEU A 8 29.58 -58.67 -9.92
N PHE A 9 28.48 -58.75 -10.67
CA PHE A 9 27.91 -57.64 -11.44
C PHE A 9 27.00 -56.84 -10.51
N ALA A 10 27.49 -55.70 -10.04
CA ALA A 10 26.70 -54.78 -9.20
C ALA A 10 25.78 -53.94 -10.11
N PHE A 11 24.48 -54.22 -10.04
CA PHE A 11 23.42 -53.45 -10.75
C PHE A 11 23.13 -52.19 -9.94
N LEU A 12 23.63 -51.02 -10.44
CA LEU A 12 23.40 -49.71 -9.84
C LEU A 12 22.06 -49.21 -10.27
N LEU A 13 21.03 -49.33 -9.43
CA LEU A 13 19.72 -48.70 -9.64
C LEU A 13 19.85 -47.20 -9.31
N LEU A 14 19.87 -46.38 -10.33
CA LEU A 14 19.72 -44.96 -10.20
C LEU A 14 18.24 -44.66 -9.90
N PHE A 15 17.88 -44.45 -8.64
CA PHE A 15 16.64 -43.84 -8.24
C PHE A 15 16.77 -42.32 -8.53
N SER A 16 16.23 -41.88 -9.66
CA SER A 16 15.96 -40.47 -9.91
C SER A 16 14.71 -40.09 -9.10
N CYS A 17 14.89 -39.62 -7.88
CA CYS A 17 13.85 -38.89 -7.17
C CYS A 17 13.75 -37.50 -7.80
N SER A 18 12.70 -37.32 -8.57
CA SER A 18 12.23 -35.98 -8.94
C SER A 18 11.44 -35.44 -7.74
N ASP A 19 12.13 -34.78 -6.82
CA ASP A 19 11.48 -33.99 -5.79
C ASP A 19 10.85 -32.77 -6.44
N SER A 20 9.60 -32.94 -6.86
CA SER A 20 8.71 -31.82 -7.10
C SER A 20 8.30 -31.29 -5.72
N GLU A 21 9.04 -30.31 -5.18
CA GLU A 21 8.61 -29.58 -4.00
C GLU A 21 7.23 -28.99 -4.29
N PRO A 22 6.22 -29.21 -3.40
CA PRO A 22 4.95 -28.54 -3.54
C PRO A 22 5.20 -27.05 -3.40
N ILE A 23 4.86 -26.26 -4.42
CA ILE A 23 4.84 -24.79 -4.38
C ILE A 23 3.93 -24.45 -3.21
N ALA A 24 4.50 -24.05 -2.08
CA ALA A 24 3.74 -23.53 -0.96
C ALA A 24 2.89 -22.35 -1.46
N PRO A 25 1.60 -22.27 -1.11
CA PRO A 25 0.79 -21.14 -1.48
C PRO A 25 1.52 -19.89 -0.98
N SER A 26 1.71 -18.92 -1.87
CA SER A 26 2.31 -17.62 -1.55
C SER A 26 1.54 -17.04 -0.37
N GLU A 27 2.11 -17.11 0.84
CA GLU A 27 1.53 -16.46 2.00
C GLU A 27 1.41 -14.97 1.66
N THR A 28 0.18 -14.49 1.59
CA THR A 28 -0.08 -13.06 1.47
C THR A 28 0.33 -12.43 2.79
N VAL A 29 1.49 -11.76 2.81
CA VAL A 29 1.98 -11.09 4.01
C VAL A 29 0.94 -10.05 4.44
N ASP A 30 0.41 -10.22 5.66
CA ASP A 30 -0.49 -9.23 6.27
C ASP A 30 0.35 -8.11 6.91
N TYR A 31 0.26 -6.94 6.33
CA TYR A 31 0.97 -5.74 6.82
C TYR A 31 0.15 -4.92 7.83
N THR A 32 -1.08 -5.32 8.17
CA THR A 32 -2.02 -4.50 8.94
C THR A 32 -1.44 -4.05 10.28
N ALA A 33 -0.97 -4.99 11.11
CA ALA A 33 -0.42 -4.66 12.43
C ALA A 33 0.87 -3.82 12.32
N LYS A 34 1.75 -4.13 11.36
CA LYS A 34 2.98 -3.38 11.11
C LYS A 34 2.68 -1.96 10.67
N ASN A 35 1.76 -1.77 9.73
CA ASN A 35 1.40 -0.45 9.23
C ASN A 35 0.67 0.39 10.29
N GLU A 36 -0.17 -0.22 11.11
CA GLU A 36 -0.80 0.45 12.26
C GLU A 36 0.25 1.04 13.20
N GLN A 37 1.28 0.26 13.55
CA GLN A 37 2.38 0.72 14.38
C GLN A 37 3.19 1.83 13.68
N GLU A 38 3.55 1.64 12.41
CA GLU A 38 4.32 2.59 11.61
C GLU A 38 3.62 3.96 11.51
N ILE A 39 2.29 3.97 11.30
CA ILE A 39 1.51 5.21 11.29
C ILE A 39 1.56 5.89 12.66
N LYS A 40 1.34 5.16 13.74
CA LYS A 40 1.37 5.72 15.11
C LYS A 40 2.73 6.31 15.48
N GLU A 41 3.81 5.62 15.10
CA GLU A 41 5.18 6.11 15.30
C GLU A 41 5.42 7.39 14.48
N TYR A 42 4.97 7.42 13.22
CA TYR A 42 5.07 8.61 12.37
C TYR A 42 4.30 9.80 12.98
N LEU A 43 3.06 9.59 13.40
CA LEU A 43 2.23 10.62 14.04
C LEU A 43 2.90 11.18 15.31
N THR A 44 3.42 10.29 16.16
CA THR A 44 4.12 10.66 17.40
C THR A 44 5.39 11.47 17.12
N LYS A 45 6.23 10.97 16.20
CA LYS A 45 7.49 11.61 15.81
C LYS A 45 7.29 13.02 15.25
N ASN A 46 6.17 13.24 14.55
CA ASN A 46 5.86 14.52 13.91
C ASN A 46 4.91 15.39 14.74
N ASN A 47 4.62 15.03 16.00
CA ASN A 47 3.71 15.72 16.92
C ASN A 47 2.30 15.95 16.32
N ILE A 48 1.81 14.99 15.52
CA ILE A 48 0.47 15.05 14.93
C ILE A 48 -0.52 14.42 15.91
N THR A 49 -1.26 15.25 16.64
CA THR A 49 -2.20 14.82 17.69
C THR A 49 -3.67 14.86 17.27
N THR A 50 -3.95 15.42 16.07
CA THR A 50 -5.32 15.62 15.56
C THR A 50 -5.76 14.53 14.57
N ALA A 51 -4.92 13.52 14.34
CA ALA A 51 -5.25 12.45 13.42
C ALA A 51 -6.43 11.63 13.94
N GLN A 52 -7.39 11.39 13.05
CA GLN A 52 -8.53 10.51 13.26
C GLN A 52 -8.25 9.19 12.56
N ARG A 53 -8.79 8.09 13.09
CA ARG A 53 -8.67 6.74 12.54
C ARG A 53 -10.05 6.20 12.17
N THR A 54 -10.14 5.56 11.02
CA THR A 54 -11.34 4.83 10.59
C THR A 54 -11.23 3.35 10.95
N ASP A 55 -12.34 2.63 10.87
CA ASP A 55 -12.39 1.18 11.14
C ASP A 55 -11.53 0.37 10.15
N SER A 56 -11.35 0.86 8.93
CA SER A 56 -10.48 0.25 7.91
C SER A 56 -8.99 0.40 8.21
N GLY A 57 -8.60 1.25 9.16
CA GLY A 57 -7.21 1.57 9.49
C GLY A 57 -6.62 2.74 8.72
N LEU A 58 -7.41 3.48 7.95
CA LEU A 58 -7.01 4.77 7.40
C LEU A 58 -6.87 5.78 8.54
N TYR A 59 -5.79 6.57 8.54
CA TYR A 59 -5.67 7.76 9.39
C TYR A 59 -5.73 9.01 8.52
N TYR A 60 -6.32 10.08 9.06
CA TYR A 60 -6.41 11.35 8.37
C TYR A 60 -6.41 12.55 9.31
N THR A 61 -5.97 13.69 8.79
CA THR A 61 -6.13 14.99 9.44
C THR A 61 -6.83 15.94 8.47
N ILE A 62 -7.58 16.89 9.01
CA ILE A 62 -8.17 17.99 8.26
C ILE A 62 -7.63 19.29 8.85
N SER A 63 -6.84 20.02 8.06
CA SER A 63 -6.34 21.34 8.43
C SER A 63 -7.28 22.46 7.97
N GLU A 64 -7.95 22.26 6.84
CA GLU A 64 -8.97 23.16 6.29
C GLU A 64 -10.14 22.28 5.81
N GLN A 65 -11.36 22.51 6.31
CA GLN A 65 -12.52 21.68 5.96
C GLN A 65 -13.00 21.93 4.51
N GLY A 66 -12.86 23.16 4.03
CA GLY A 66 -13.47 23.59 2.77
C GLY A 66 -14.97 23.91 2.92
N THR A 67 -15.64 24.11 1.80
CA THR A 67 -17.07 24.50 1.74
C THR A 67 -17.83 23.71 0.68
N GLY A 68 -19.15 23.66 0.77
CA GLY A 68 -19.99 22.92 -0.20
C GLY A 68 -20.23 21.47 0.20
N THR A 69 -20.50 20.63 -0.79
CA THR A 69 -20.88 19.22 -0.59
C THR A 69 -19.65 18.31 -0.67
N ASN A 70 -19.57 17.35 0.24
CA ASN A 70 -18.54 16.31 0.19
C ASN A 70 -18.69 15.46 -1.08
N PRO A 71 -17.60 15.06 -1.72
CA PRO A 71 -17.66 14.10 -2.82
C PRO A 71 -18.10 12.72 -2.34
N THR A 72 -18.60 11.95 -3.26
CA THR A 72 -18.84 10.50 -3.08
C THR A 72 -17.85 9.71 -3.94
N VAL A 73 -17.78 8.40 -3.77
CA VAL A 73 -16.90 7.54 -4.59
C VAL A 73 -17.18 7.66 -6.09
N SER A 74 -18.41 8.00 -6.48
CA SER A 74 -18.81 8.20 -7.88
C SER A 74 -18.47 9.60 -8.45
N SER A 75 -17.98 10.51 -7.61
CA SER A 75 -17.65 11.87 -8.05
C SER A 75 -16.37 11.92 -8.88
N ASN A 76 -16.29 12.88 -9.79
CA ASN A 76 -15.04 13.36 -10.35
C ASN A 76 -14.51 14.46 -9.45
N VAL A 77 -13.24 14.42 -9.11
CA VAL A 77 -12.60 15.38 -8.20
C VAL A 77 -11.34 15.96 -8.84
N THR A 78 -11.06 17.23 -8.58
CA THR A 78 -9.76 17.83 -8.88
C THR A 78 -8.99 17.99 -7.58
N VAL A 79 -7.82 17.33 -7.50
CA VAL A 79 -7.00 17.28 -6.29
C VAL A 79 -5.57 17.72 -6.59
N ALA A 80 -5.05 18.67 -5.84
CA ALA A 80 -3.62 18.87 -5.75
C ALA A 80 -3.09 18.01 -4.58
N TYR A 81 -1.98 17.30 -4.83
CA TYR A 81 -1.47 16.35 -3.86
C TYR A 81 0.05 16.21 -3.91
N LYS A 82 0.60 15.69 -2.81
CA LYS A 82 1.97 15.21 -2.72
C LYS A 82 1.99 13.90 -1.96
N GLY A 83 2.46 12.84 -2.65
CA GLY A 83 2.59 11.49 -2.09
C GLY A 83 4.03 11.18 -1.68
N TYR A 84 4.23 10.69 -0.47
CA TYR A 84 5.55 10.32 0.06
C TYR A 84 5.48 9.15 1.05
N LEU A 85 6.62 8.52 1.29
CA LEU A 85 6.79 7.44 2.26
C LEU A 85 7.05 8.01 3.66
N THR A 86 6.96 7.18 4.69
CA THR A 86 7.22 7.57 6.10
C THR A 86 8.66 8.07 6.34
N ASN A 87 9.60 7.76 5.45
CA ASN A 87 10.97 8.30 5.45
C ASN A 87 11.10 9.67 4.76
N GLY A 88 10.00 10.23 4.21
CA GLY A 88 9.98 11.50 3.49
C GLY A 88 10.28 11.43 2.00
N GLN A 89 10.57 10.26 1.44
CA GLN A 89 10.80 10.09 0.01
C GLN A 89 9.52 10.35 -0.78
N VAL A 90 9.51 11.39 -1.60
CA VAL A 90 8.39 11.72 -2.50
C VAL A 90 8.39 10.74 -3.67
N PHE A 91 7.25 10.14 -3.95
CA PHE A 91 7.08 9.22 -5.07
C PHE A 91 6.18 9.77 -6.18
N ASP A 92 5.29 10.71 -5.84
CA ASP A 92 4.39 11.34 -6.81
C ASP A 92 3.87 12.69 -6.29
N GLN A 93 3.62 13.63 -7.17
CA GLN A 93 3.00 14.91 -6.82
C GLN A 93 2.37 15.59 -8.05
N SER A 94 1.29 16.32 -7.83
CA SER A 94 0.71 17.19 -8.83
C SER A 94 1.32 18.60 -8.80
N THR A 95 0.94 19.42 -9.78
CA THR A 95 1.06 20.88 -9.67
C THR A 95 -0.01 21.43 -8.70
N THR A 96 0.09 22.70 -8.34
CA THR A 96 -0.91 23.39 -7.51
C THR A 96 -2.28 23.52 -8.19
N ALA A 97 -2.34 23.42 -9.53
CA ALA A 97 -3.61 23.36 -10.27
C ALA A 97 -4.37 22.04 -10.07
N GLY A 98 -3.69 21.02 -9.56
CA GLY A 98 -4.26 19.70 -9.35
C GLY A 98 -4.45 18.88 -10.61
N VAL A 99 -4.96 17.67 -10.42
CA VAL A 99 -5.32 16.73 -11.49
C VAL A 99 -6.75 16.25 -11.26
N ALA A 100 -7.51 16.12 -12.33
CA ALA A 100 -8.87 15.60 -12.28
C ALA A 100 -8.89 14.07 -12.35
N PHE A 101 -9.64 13.45 -11.46
CA PHE A 101 -9.77 11.99 -11.36
C PHE A 101 -11.23 11.57 -11.13
N PRO A 102 -11.70 10.49 -11.76
CA PRO A 102 -12.83 9.72 -11.23
C PRO A 102 -12.38 9.05 -9.92
N LEU A 103 -13.01 9.40 -8.79
CA LEU A 103 -12.58 8.90 -7.47
C LEU A 103 -12.65 7.37 -7.37
N SER A 104 -13.62 6.75 -8.05
CA SER A 104 -13.78 5.30 -8.12
C SER A 104 -12.58 4.54 -8.74
N ASN A 105 -11.72 5.22 -9.50
CA ASN A 105 -10.56 4.61 -10.17
C ASN A 105 -9.27 4.70 -9.33
N LEU A 106 -9.32 5.33 -8.16
CA LEU A 106 -8.15 5.56 -7.31
C LEU A 106 -8.00 4.45 -6.27
N ILE A 107 -6.89 4.47 -5.53
CA ILE A 107 -6.64 3.53 -4.41
C ILE A 107 -7.71 3.67 -3.33
N LYS A 108 -7.96 2.58 -2.60
CA LYS A 108 -9.03 2.52 -1.59
C LYS A 108 -8.93 3.62 -0.54
N GLY A 109 -7.72 3.95 -0.11
CA GLY A 109 -7.49 5.03 0.85
C GLY A 109 -7.94 6.41 0.35
N TRP A 110 -7.88 6.68 -0.95
CA TRP A 110 -8.43 7.90 -1.54
C TRP A 110 -9.95 7.83 -1.68
N GLN A 111 -10.49 6.69 -2.12
CA GLN A 111 -11.94 6.49 -2.22
C GLN A 111 -12.65 6.70 -0.88
N GLU A 112 -12.01 6.31 0.23
CA GLU A 112 -12.50 6.48 1.58
C GLU A 112 -12.19 7.87 2.15
N GLY A 113 -10.95 8.36 1.96
CA GLY A 113 -10.45 9.56 2.63
C GLY A 113 -10.88 10.88 1.98
N ILE A 114 -10.94 10.96 0.64
CA ILE A 114 -11.34 12.19 -0.06
C ILE A 114 -12.77 12.65 0.32
N PRO A 115 -13.75 11.76 0.53
CA PRO A 115 -15.08 12.14 1.03
C PRO A 115 -15.12 12.85 2.40
N PHE A 116 -14.05 12.85 3.17
CA PHE A 116 -13.99 13.63 4.41
C PHE A 116 -13.77 15.13 4.17
N PHE A 117 -13.28 15.50 2.98
CA PHE A 117 -13.03 16.89 2.60
C PHE A 117 -14.22 17.48 1.82
N LYS A 118 -14.31 18.81 1.82
CA LYS A 118 -15.16 19.59 0.92
C LYS A 118 -14.27 20.36 -0.07
N PRO A 119 -14.80 20.88 -1.18
CA PRO A 119 -14.05 21.77 -2.07
C PRO A 119 -13.32 22.89 -1.31
N GLY A 120 -12.03 23.07 -1.60
CA GLY A 120 -11.11 23.95 -0.87
C GLY A 120 -10.49 23.31 0.38
N GLY A 121 -10.91 22.11 0.77
CA GLY A 121 -10.42 21.43 1.96
C GLY A 121 -8.99 20.91 1.80
N LYS A 122 -8.24 20.92 2.90
CA LYS A 122 -6.86 20.41 2.98
C LYS A 122 -6.65 19.51 4.18
N GLY A 123 -5.71 18.60 4.05
CA GLY A 123 -5.29 17.70 5.13
C GLY A 123 -4.34 16.64 4.65
N VAL A 124 -4.20 15.59 5.44
CA VAL A 124 -3.27 14.49 5.16
C VAL A 124 -3.99 13.15 5.32
N LEU A 125 -3.74 12.23 4.41
CA LEU A 125 -4.15 10.83 4.51
C LEU A 125 -2.91 9.98 4.80
N PHE A 126 -2.98 9.12 5.82
CA PHE A 126 -1.97 8.11 6.13
C PHE A 126 -2.58 6.75 5.81
N ILE A 127 -2.13 6.15 4.73
CA ILE A 127 -2.80 5.03 4.07
C ILE A 127 -1.98 3.76 4.31
N PRO A 128 -2.51 2.77 5.04
CA PRO A 128 -1.85 1.48 5.18
C PRO A 128 -1.86 0.73 3.85
N ALA A 129 -0.93 -0.22 3.68
CA ALA A 129 -0.70 -0.92 2.43
C ALA A 129 -1.97 -1.54 1.81
N HIS A 130 -2.85 -2.14 2.62
CA HIS A 130 -4.07 -2.79 2.12
C HIS A 130 -5.12 -1.82 1.54
N LEU A 131 -5.03 -0.53 1.87
CA LEU A 131 -5.82 0.55 1.28
C LEU A 131 -5.04 1.31 0.19
N GLY A 132 -3.75 1.00 0.01
CA GLY A 132 -2.86 1.57 -0.99
C GLY A 132 -2.48 0.55 -2.08
N TYR A 133 -1.20 0.19 -2.14
CA TYR A 133 -0.65 -0.69 -3.19
C TYR A 133 -0.41 -2.13 -2.72
N GLY A 134 -0.75 -2.46 -1.47
CA GLY A 134 -0.69 -3.82 -0.93
C GLY A 134 0.73 -4.37 -0.77
N GLY A 135 0.84 -5.69 -0.90
CA GLY A 135 2.08 -6.44 -0.75
C GLY A 135 2.96 -6.49 -2.01
N ARG A 136 2.69 -5.66 -3.02
CA ARG A 136 3.49 -5.58 -4.25
C ARG A 136 4.18 -4.23 -4.37
N PRO A 137 5.44 -4.18 -4.82
CA PRO A 137 6.10 -2.91 -5.08
C PRO A 137 5.42 -2.19 -6.25
N GLN A 138 5.34 -0.85 -6.16
CA GLN A 138 4.78 0.02 -7.20
C GLN A 138 5.75 1.16 -7.49
N GLY A 139 6.51 1.05 -8.58
CA GLY A 139 7.58 2.00 -8.89
C GLY A 139 8.54 2.16 -7.70
N PRO A 140 8.70 3.38 -7.16
CA PRO A 140 9.59 3.62 -6.02
C PRO A 140 8.98 3.23 -4.65
N ILE A 141 7.73 2.74 -4.61
CA ILE A 141 7.03 2.35 -3.39
C ILE A 141 7.31 0.87 -3.10
N PRO A 142 7.98 0.52 -1.99
CA PRO A 142 8.19 -0.87 -1.61
C PRO A 142 6.89 -1.61 -1.26
N ALA A 143 6.92 -2.93 -1.33
CA ALA A 143 5.81 -3.77 -0.88
C ALA A 143 5.48 -3.51 0.60
N GLY A 144 4.19 -3.47 0.93
CA GLY A 144 3.72 -3.31 2.30
C GLY A 144 3.96 -1.94 2.92
N SER A 145 4.27 -0.91 2.11
CA SER A 145 4.53 0.44 2.61
C SER A 145 3.26 1.16 3.06
N VAL A 146 3.37 1.90 4.15
CA VAL A 146 2.49 3.02 4.45
C VAL A 146 2.82 4.15 3.49
N ILE A 147 1.80 4.77 2.91
CA ILE A 147 1.93 5.93 2.04
C ILE A 147 1.17 7.11 2.61
N ILE A 148 1.73 8.30 2.47
CA ILE A 148 1.19 9.53 3.02
C ILE A 148 0.90 10.48 1.88
N PHE A 149 -0.30 11.07 1.88
CA PHE A 149 -0.69 12.08 0.91
C PHE A 149 -1.11 13.37 1.61
N GLU A 150 -0.40 14.44 1.31
CA GLU A 150 -0.94 15.79 1.51
C GLU A 150 -1.99 16.04 0.43
N ILE A 151 -3.18 16.46 0.82
CA ILE A 151 -4.35 16.63 -0.04
C ILE A 151 -4.84 18.07 0.00
N HIS A 152 -5.13 18.61 -1.17
CA HIS A 152 -5.97 19.80 -1.35
C HIS A 152 -7.07 19.45 -2.37
N LEU A 153 -8.28 19.24 -1.90
CA LEU A 153 -9.45 19.02 -2.75
C LEU A 153 -9.89 20.35 -3.36
N ILE A 154 -9.54 20.59 -4.62
CA ILE A 154 -9.81 21.87 -5.30
C ILE A 154 -11.28 21.97 -5.67
N SER A 155 -11.83 20.94 -6.32
CA SER A 155 -13.24 20.93 -6.76
C SER A 155 -13.82 19.53 -6.79
N VAL A 156 -15.15 19.47 -6.75
CA VAL A 156 -15.98 18.30 -7.09
C VAL A 156 -16.71 18.66 -8.37
N ASN A 157 -16.55 17.83 -9.43
CA ASN A 157 -17.02 18.10 -10.79
C ASN A 157 -18.17 17.18 -11.17
#